data_8336b9ac3641e5fd15eb21e31af35184
#
_entry.id   8336b9ac3641e5fd15eb21e31af35184
#
_cell.length_a   1.000
_cell.length_b   1.000
_cell.length_c   1.000
_cell.angle_alpha   90.00
_cell.angle_beta   90.00
_cell.angle_gamma   90.00
#
_symmetry.space_group_name_H-M   'P 1'
#
loop_
_entity.id
_entity.type
_entity.pdbx_description
1 polymer ?
#
loop_
_entity_poly.entity_id
_entity_poly.type
_entity_poly.pdbx_seq_one_letter_code
_entity_poly.pdbx_strand_id
1 'polypeptide(L)'
;MTNWTEEKIIVALTEMISATEQKTMPTHTEIYNFYGNYRLSNAIRRHGGTKYFANLLGLEIKQCESQFGEIYEDKFIIDLLNKLGLTGEKTLPRFPYDVLIEKSVKVDVKASKPYHYKNNKWYSCNLEKKQQACDIFVIYCVNGEDEKTYIIPSVVMSGKCQFSIGTETSIYDKYLNRWDIISDYVNFMKVCV
;
A
#
# COMPACT_ATOMS: atom_id res chain seq x y z
N MET A 1 19.49 -24.73 19.24
CA MET A 1 18.69 -23.97 18.25
C MET A 1 17.54 -24.85 17.79
N THR A 2 16.31 -24.38 17.82
CA THR A 2 15.15 -25.14 17.33
C THR A 2 15.27 -25.25 15.81
N ASN A 3 15.49 -26.46 15.29
CA ASN A 3 15.47 -26.67 13.85
C ASN A 3 13.99 -26.69 13.42
N TRP A 4 13.54 -25.66 12.74
CA TRP A 4 12.19 -25.54 12.21
C TRP A 4 12.05 -26.39 10.95
N THR A 5 11.06 -27.29 10.95
CA THR A 5 10.58 -28.01 9.77
C THR A 5 9.18 -27.54 9.44
N GLU A 6 8.67 -27.89 8.26
CA GLU A 6 7.32 -27.56 7.84
C GLU A 6 6.27 -28.08 8.83
N GLU A 7 6.41 -29.34 9.27
CA GLU A 7 5.50 -29.93 10.24
C GLU A 7 5.49 -29.18 11.58
N LYS A 8 6.65 -28.75 12.08
CA LYS A 8 6.75 -27.98 13.32
C LYS A 8 6.10 -26.60 13.18
N ILE A 9 6.18 -25.98 12.00
CA ILE A 9 5.52 -24.69 11.71
C ILE A 9 4.00 -24.89 11.70
N ILE A 10 3.52 -25.96 11.04
CA ILE A 10 2.10 -26.31 11.00
C ILE A 10 1.55 -26.53 12.41
N VAL A 11 2.23 -27.34 13.22
CA VAL A 11 1.82 -27.61 14.61
C VAL A 11 1.74 -26.33 15.42
N ALA A 12 2.77 -25.47 15.37
CA ALA A 12 2.79 -24.20 16.10
C ALA A 12 1.68 -23.24 15.64
N LEU A 13 1.44 -23.15 14.33
CA LEU A 13 0.34 -22.33 13.80
C LEU A 13 -1.03 -22.85 14.23
N THR A 14 -1.23 -24.17 14.17
CA THR A 14 -2.50 -24.80 14.59
C THR A 14 -2.75 -24.61 16.08
N GLU A 15 -1.72 -24.73 16.91
CA GLU A 15 -1.80 -24.46 18.36
C GLU A 15 -2.22 -23.00 18.63
N MET A 16 -1.57 -22.04 17.99
CA MET A 16 -1.90 -20.64 18.15
C MET A 16 -3.33 -20.32 17.67
N ILE A 17 -3.73 -20.83 16.49
CA ILE A 17 -5.04 -20.62 15.91
C ILE A 17 -6.13 -21.18 16.81
N SER A 18 -5.93 -22.38 17.35
CA SER A 18 -6.86 -23.03 18.29
C SER A 18 -6.98 -22.25 19.60
N ALA A 19 -5.85 -21.76 20.13
CA ALA A 19 -5.82 -21.01 21.37
C ALA A 19 -6.43 -19.60 21.25
N THR A 20 -6.40 -19.01 20.05
CA THR A 20 -6.92 -17.64 19.78
C THR A 20 -8.26 -17.64 19.06
N GLU A 21 -8.81 -18.82 18.72
CA GLU A 21 -10.04 -19.00 17.93
C GLU A 21 -10.06 -18.21 16.61
N GLN A 22 -8.88 -17.98 16.02
CA GLN A 22 -8.75 -17.22 14.78
C GLN A 22 -9.14 -18.08 13.57
N LYS A 23 -9.81 -17.45 12.59
CA LYS A 23 -10.13 -18.07 11.29
C LYS A 23 -9.19 -17.62 10.17
N THR A 24 -8.25 -16.73 10.48
CA THR A 24 -7.33 -16.15 9.51
C THR A 24 -5.90 -16.45 9.87
N MET A 25 -5.02 -16.45 8.88
CA MET A 25 -3.57 -16.62 9.10
C MET A 25 -3.03 -15.54 10.04
N PRO A 26 -2.35 -15.94 11.14
CA PRO A 26 -1.80 -14.99 12.10
C PRO A 26 -0.77 -14.04 11.45
N THR A 27 -0.84 -12.77 11.80
CA THR A 27 0.14 -11.76 11.40
C THR A 27 1.45 -11.92 12.18
N HIS A 28 2.53 -11.32 11.67
CA HIS A 28 3.83 -11.29 12.33
C HIS A 28 3.75 -10.74 13.78
N THR A 29 2.96 -9.68 13.98
CA THR A 29 2.74 -9.06 15.30
C THR A 29 1.96 -9.98 16.23
N GLU A 30 0.93 -10.66 15.75
CA GLU A 30 0.14 -11.61 16.54
C GLU A 30 0.97 -12.80 16.97
N ILE A 31 1.82 -13.35 16.07
CA ILE A 31 2.77 -14.41 16.40
C ILE A 31 3.74 -13.96 17.49
N TYR A 32 4.27 -12.74 17.37
CA TYR A 32 5.14 -12.18 18.41
C TYR A 32 4.42 -12.04 19.76
N ASN A 33 3.21 -11.51 19.76
CA ASN A 33 2.43 -11.33 20.99
C ASN A 33 2.12 -12.67 21.68
N PHE A 34 1.90 -13.73 20.90
CA PHE A 34 1.60 -15.05 21.42
C PHE A 34 2.84 -15.80 21.96
N TYR A 35 3.93 -15.80 21.19
CA TYR A 35 5.15 -16.57 21.54
C TYR A 35 6.26 -15.74 22.19
N GLY A 36 6.12 -14.41 22.28
CA GLY A 36 7.13 -13.51 22.84
C GLY A 36 8.41 -13.38 22.01
N ASN A 37 8.41 -13.89 20.76
CA ASN A 37 9.58 -13.85 19.88
C ASN A 37 9.22 -14.05 18.41
N TYR A 38 10.17 -13.73 17.51
CA TYR A 38 10.00 -13.81 16.05
C TYR A 38 10.42 -15.14 15.42
N ARG A 39 10.70 -16.18 16.20
CA ARG A 39 11.27 -17.44 15.67
C ARG A 39 10.33 -18.13 14.67
N LEU A 40 9.04 -18.25 15.02
CA LEU A 40 8.04 -18.83 14.14
C LEU A 40 7.83 -17.99 12.87
N SER A 41 7.69 -16.67 12.98
CA SER A 41 7.53 -15.79 11.81
C SER A 41 8.73 -15.88 10.85
N ASN A 42 9.95 -15.95 11.40
CA ASN A 42 11.15 -16.12 10.60
C ASN A 42 11.23 -17.52 9.94
N ALA A 43 10.72 -18.56 10.62
CA ALA A 43 10.62 -19.89 10.06
C ALA A 43 9.61 -19.94 8.91
N ILE A 44 8.42 -19.39 9.08
CA ILE A 44 7.38 -19.26 8.04
C ILE A 44 7.99 -18.61 6.78
N ARG A 45 8.70 -17.48 6.94
CA ARG A 45 9.32 -16.77 5.81
C ARG A 45 10.33 -17.64 5.05
N ARG A 46 11.09 -18.48 5.74
CA ARG A 46 12.12 -19.36 5.13
C ARG A 46 11.55 -20.60 4.45
N HIS A 47 10.37 -21.05 4.87
CA HIS A 47 9.72 -22.28 4.42
C HIS A 47 8.51 -22.05 3.51
N GLY A 48 8.51 -21.00 2.68
CA GLY A 48 7.47 -20.76 1.69
C GLY A 48 6.59 -19.53 1.95
N GLY A 49 6.73 -18.91 3.13
CA GLY A 49 6.04 -17.65 3.46
C GLY A 49 4.60 -17.82 3.92
N THR A 50 4.00 -16.70 4.34
CA THR A 50 2.64 -16.64 4.92
C THR A 50 1.58 -17.22 3.98
N LYS A 51 1.69 -16.93 2.68
CA LYS A 51 0.72 -17.39 1.67
C LYS A 51 0.69 -18.90 1.51
N TYR A 52 1.86 -19.52 1.56
CA TYR A 52 2.02 -20.98 1.48
C TYR A 52 1.31 -21.67 2.64
N PHE A 53 1.60 -21.26 3.90
CA PHE A 53 1.00 -21.86 5.09
C PHE A 53 -0.48 -21.53 5.24
N ALA A 54 -0.94 -20.35 4.81
CA ALA A 54 -2.35 -20.02 4.79
C ALA A 54 -3.13 -20.97 3.86
N ASN A 55 -2.64 -21.20 2.64
CA ASN A 55 -3.25 -22.14 1.71
C ASN A 55 -3.25 -23.58 2.25
N LEU A 56 -2.13 -24.01 2.85
CA LEU A 56 -1.98 -25.36 3.40
C LEU A 56 -2.95 -25.63 4.57
N LEU A 57 -3.22 -24.60 5.38
CA LEU A 57 -4.12 -24.67 6.54
C LEU A 57 -5.57 -24.26 6.21
N GLY A 58 -5.87 -23.90 4.97
CA GLY A 58 -7.20 -23.43 4.57
C GLY A 58 -7.62 -22.11 5.24
N LEU A 59 -6.67 -21.24 5.56
CA LEU A 59 -6.90 -19.99 6.27
C LEU A 59 -6.94 -18.82 5.30
N GLU A 60 -7.84 -17.89 5.58
CA GLU A 60 -7.81 -16.59 4.91
C GLU A 60 -6.62 -15.75 5.38
N ILE A 61 -6.02 -15.01 4.44
CA ILE A 61 -4.96 -14.04 4.77
C ILE A 61 -5.64 -12.72 5.09
N LYS A 62 -5.31 -12.15 6.26
CA LYS A 62 -5.72 -10.77 6.58
C LYS A 62 -5.16 -9.83 5.51
N GLN A 63 -6.01 -8.95 4.99
CA GLN A 63 -5.59 -7.94 4.05
C GLN A 63 -4.47 -7.09 4.69
N CYS A 64 -3.24 -7.25 4.21
CA CYS A 64 -2.11 -6.46 4.68
C CYS A 64 -2.03 -5.13 3.93
N GLU A 65 -1.29 -4.17 4.47
CA GLU A 65 -1.10 -2.85 3.84
C GLU A 65 -0.53 -2.97 2.41
N SER A 66 0.33 -3.95 2.15
CA SER A 66 0.88 -4.19 0.81
C SER A 66 -0.19 -4.61 -0.20
N GLN A 67 -1.11 -5.52 0.19
CA GLN A 67 -2.23 -5.92 -0.68
C GLN A 67 -3.21 -4.76 -0.89
N PHE A 68 -3.42 -3.94 0.15
CA PHE A 68 -4.23 -2.75 0.05
C PHE A 68 -3.63 -1.76 -0.95
N GLY A 69 -2.31 -1.55 -0.92
CA GLY A 69 -1.59 -0.75 -1.90
C GLY A 69 -1.75 -1.27 -3.32
N GLU A 70 -1.50 -2.57 -3.56
CA GLU A 70 -1.62 -3.22 -4.87
C GLU A 70 -3.01 -3.05 -5.49
N ILE A 71 -4.09 -3.17 -4.70
CA ILE A 71 -5.47 -2.96 -5.15
C ILE A 71 -5.65 -1.54 -5.69
N TYR A 72 -5.07 -0.53 -5.03
CA TYR A 72 -5.20 0.86 -5.43
C TYR A 72 -4.29 1.25 -6.60
N GLU A 73 -3.16 0.57 -6.79
CA GLU A 73 -2.38 0.69 -8.02
C GLU A 73 -3.17 0.17 -9.23
N ASP A 74 -3.82 -0.99 -9.11
CA ASP A 74 -4.66 -1.56 -10.17
C ASP A 74 -5.89 -0.69 -10.43
N LYS A 75 -6.54 -0.19 -9.36
CA LYS A 75 -7.65 0.77 -9.45
C LYS A 75 -7.23 2.05 -10.18
N PHE A 76 -6.04 2.58 -9.89
CA PHE A 76 -5.54 3.78 -10.55
C PHE A 76 -5.43 3.61 -12.07
N ILE A 77 -4.95 2.48 -12.56
CA ILE A 77 -4.86 2.19 -13.99
C ILE A 77 -6.26 2.18 -14.63
N ILE A 78 -7.24 1.60 -13.95
CA ILE A 78 -8.64 1.60 -14.41
C ILE A 78 -9.22 3.02 -14.41
N ASP A 79 -9.01 3.78 -13.33
CA ASP A 79 -9.46 5.17 -13.21
C ASP A 79 -8.82 6.06 -14.28
N LEU A 80 -7.53 5.87 -14.56
CA LEU A 80 -6.78 6.60 -15.58
C LEU A 80 -7.40 6.40 -16.97
N LEU A 81 -7.69 5.16 -17.34
CA LEU A 81 -8.33 4.83 -18.61
C LEU A 81 -9.75 5.44 -18.69
N ASN A 82 -10.55 5.25 -17.64
CA ASN A 82 -11.95 5.68 -17.63
C ASN A 82 -12.12 7.20 -17.61
N LYS A 83 -11.25 7.92 -16.93
CA LYS A 83 -11.37 9.39 -16.74
C LYS A 83 -10.63 10.18 -17.80
N LEU A 84 -9.50 9.69 -18.30
CA LEU A 84 -8.61 10.43 -19.18
C LEU A 84 -8.37 9.75 -20.54
N GLY A 85 -8.76 8.48 -20.70
CA GLY A 85 -8.43 7.70 -21.89
C GLY A 85 -6.94 7.42 -22.06
N LEU A 86 -6.15 7.53 -20.98
CA LEU A 86 -4.71 7.30 -20.98
C LEU A 86 -4.40 5.88 -20.52
N THR A 87 -3.25 5.36 -20.98
CA THR A 87 -2.74 4.04 -20.57
C THR A 87 -1.66 4.17 -19.51
N GLY A 88 -1.68 3.26 -18.53
CA GLY A 88 -0.66 3.14 -17.49
C GLY A 88 -0.14 1.72 -17.41
N GLU A 89 1.16 1.57 -17.26
CA GLU A 89 1.82 0.28 -17.06
C GLU A 89 2.36 0.18 -15.62
N LYS A 90 1.98 -0.88 -14.92
CA LYS A 90 2.50 -1.17 -13.57
C LYS A 90 3.98 -1.52 -13.65
N THR A 91 4.78 -0.96 -12.76
CA THR A 91 6.23 -1.21 -12.75
C THR A 91 6.61 -2.35 -11.82
N LEU A 92 7.82 -2.88 -11.97
CA LEU A 92 8.35 -3.91 -11.08
C LEU A 92 8.75 -3.28 -9.73
N PRO A 93 8.71 -4.03 -8.61
CA PRO A 93 9.00 -3.52 -7.26
C PRO A 93 10.37 -2.84 -7.07
N ARG A 94 11.31 -3.01 -8.00
CA ARG A 94 12.62 -2.36 -7.99
C ARG A 94 12.62 -0.90 -8.46
N PHE A 95 11.53 -0.47 -9.11
CA PHE A 95 11.39 0.92 -9.56
C PHE A 95 10.91 1.79 -8.40
N PRO A 96 11.33 3.05 -8.34
CA PRO A 96 10.95 3.98 -7.27
C PRO A 96 9.61 4.71 -7.57
N TYR A 97 8.74 4.13 -8.35
CA TYR A 97 7.38 4.56 -8.69
C TYR A 97 6.56 3.35 -9.12
N ASP A 98 5.24 3.42 -9.00
CA ASP A 98 4.36 2.27 -9.15
C ASP A 98 3.79 2.12 -10.58
N VAL A 99 3.49 3.25 -11.24
CA VAL A 99 2.88 3.27 -12.57
C VAL A 99 3.61 4.24 -13.49
N LEU A 100 3.81 3.82 -14.74
CA LEU A 100 4.33 4.64 -15.83
C LEU A 100 3.20 4.94 -16.82
N ILE A 101 2.80 6.21 -16.95
CA ILE A 101 1.74 6.67 -17.85
C ILE A 101 2.35 7.08 -19.18
N GLU A 102 1.78 6.58 -20.30
CA GLU A 102 2.18 6.91 -21.68
C GLU A 102 3.72 6.84 -21.85
N LYS A 103 4.38 5.90 -21.16
CA LYS A 103 5.84 5.68 -21.16
C LYS A 103 6.67 6.90 -20.74
N SER A 104 6.07 7.92 -20.14
CA SER A 104 6.74 9.20 -19.86
C SER A 104 6.52 9.72 -18.43
N VAL A 105 5.32 9.65 -17.88
CA VAL A 105 5.00 10.21 -16.56
C VAL A 105 5.03 9.15 -15.47
N LYS A 106 5.85 9.37 -14.45
CA LYS A 106 6.07 8.46 -13.31
C LYS A 106 5.12 8.79 -12.18
N VAL A 107 4.33 7.83 -11.76
CA VAL A 107 3.34 7.99 -10.68
C VAL A 107 3.62 7.04 -9.54
N ASP A 108 3.61 7.59 -8.33
CA ASP A 108 3.62 6.81 -7.08
C ASP A 108 2.19 6.83 -6.51
N VAL A 109 1.60 5.65 -6.31
CA VAL A 109 0.24 5.47 -5.83
C VAL A 109 0.27 5.14 -4.35
N LYS A 110 -0.46 5.90 -3.55
CA LYS A 110 -0.58 5.64 -2.11
C LYS A 110 -2.05 5.47 -1.75
N ALA A 111 -2.34 4.51 -0.90
CA ALA A 111 -3.67 4.33 -0.32
C ALA A 111 -3.58 4.37 1.20
N SER A 112 -4.47 5.08 1.86
CA SER A 112 -4.47 5.25 3.30
C SER A 112 -5.88 5.14 3.88
N LYS A 113 -5.99 4.42 4.99
CA LYS A 113 -7.19 4.42 5.84
C LYS A 113 -7.03 5.47 6.94
N PRO A 114 -8.13 6.05 7.45
CA PRO A 114 -8.03 7.07 8.47
C PRO A 114 -7.57 6.47 9.81
N TYR A 115 -6.73 7.21 10.52
CA TYR A 115 -6.34 6.91 11.88
C TYR A 115 -6.72 8.06 12.82
N HIS A 116 -6.93 7.74 14.08
CA HIS A 116 -7.26 8.72 15.11
C HIS A 116 -5.99 9.26 15.76
N TYR A 117 -5.87 10.57 15.79
CA TYR A 117 -4.86 11.25 16.57
C TYR A 117 -5.50 12.41 17.35
N LYS A 118 -5.49 12.31 18.68
CA LYS A 118 -6.27 13.20 19.57
C LYS A 118 -7.76 13.16 19.18
N ASN A 119 -8.37 14.31 18.93
CA ASN A 119 -9.80 14.43 18.58
C ASN A 119 -10.07 14.45 17.07
N ASN A 120 -9.04 14.27 16.25
CA ASN A 120 -9.15 14.37 14.78
C ASN A 120 -8.80 13.05 14.10
N LYS A 121 -9.33 12.88 12.88
CA LYS A 121 -8.99 11.78 11.99
C LYS A 121 -8.10 12.29 10.86
N TRP A 122 -7.10 11.48 10.50
CA TRP A 122 -6.11 11.81 9.50
C TRP A 122 -5.82 10.59 8.61
N TYR A 123 -5.46 10.84 7.37
CA TYR A 123 -4.81 9.86 6.51
C TYR A 123 -3.31 10.14 6.53
N SER A 124 -2.49 9.10 6.69
CA SER A 124 -1.03 9.24 6.71
C SER A 124 -0.41 8.53 5.52
N CYS A 125 0.48 9.22 4.83
CA CYS A 125 1.23 8.69 3.69
C CYS A 125 2.73 8.79 3.95
N ASN A 126 3.42 7.67 3.86
CA ASN A 126 4.87 7.61 3.93
C ASN A 126 5.44 7.77 2.52
N LEU A 127 6.36 8.71 2.34
CA LEU A 127 7.05 8.98 1.07
C LEU A 127 8.45 8.35 1.05
N GLU A 128 8.89 7.71 2.15
CA GLU A 128 10.16 7.03 2.33
C GLU A 128 11.41 7.94 2.19
N LYS A 129 11.46 8.80 1.19
CA LYS A 129 12.63 9.65 0.87
C LYS A 129 12.23 11.11 0.77
N LYS A 130 13.14 12.01 1.14
CA LYS A 130 12.96 13.46 0.96
C LYS A 130 13.01 13.90 -0.51
N GLN A 131 13.77 13.19 -1.34
CA GLN A 131 13.88 13.43 -2.75
C GLN A 131 13.00 12.42 -3.48
N GLN A 132 11.94 12.89 -4.12
CA GLN A 132 10.96 12.06 -4.79
C GLN A 132 11.48 11.63 -6.18
N ALA A 133 11.18 10.40 -6.56
CA ALA A 133 11.60 9.82 -7.83
C ALA A 133 10.44 9.69 -8.84
N CYS A 134 9.25 10.13 -8.47
CA CYS A 134 8.07 10.21 -9.32
C CYS A 134 7.76 11.67 -9.70
N ASP A 135 6.92 11.86 -10.69
CA ASP A 135 6.43 13.16 -11.13
C ASP A 135 5.16 13.56 -10.37
N ILE A 136 4.30 12.60 -10.06
CA ILE A 136 3.00 12.80 -9.43
C ILE A 136 2.79 11.74 -8.35
N PHE A 137 2.19 12.15 -7.23
CA PHE A 137 1.57 11.26 -6.24
C PHE A 137 0.07 11.19 -6.48
N VAL A 138 -0.48 9.98 -6.56
CA VAL A 138 -1.91 9.72 -6.53
C VAL A 138 -2.26 9.08 -5.20
N ILE A 139 -3.12 9.74 -4.42
CA ILE A 139 -3.39 9.35 -3.05
C ILE A 139 -4.87 9.06 -2.88
N TYR A 140 -5.17 7.81 -2.56
CA TYR A 140 -6.51 7.36 -2.22
C TYR A 140 -6.69 7.39 -0.70
N CYS A 141 -7.60 8.24 -0.24
CA CYS A 141 -8.01 8.35 1.15
C CYS A 141 -9.34 7.61 1.33
N VAL A 142 -9.32 6.45 2.00
CA VAL A 142 -10.42 5.49 2.02
C VAL A 142 -11.00 5.36 3.42
N ASN A 143 -12.30 5.65 3.58
CA ASN A 143 -13.01 5.52 4.85
C ASN A 143 -14.35 4.77 4.63
N GLY A 144 -14.30 3.45 4.73
CA GLY A 144 -15.45 2.60 4.38
C GLY A 144 -15.74 2.69 2.89
N GLU A 145 -16.94 3.14 2.53
CA GLU A 145 -17.38 3.38 1.15
C GLU A 145 -16.96 4.76 0.61
N ASP A 146 -16.61 5.69 1.50
CA ASP A 146 -16.16 7.02 1.12
C ASP A 146 -14.71 6.99 0.64
N GLU A 147 -14.48 7.57 -0.53
CA GLU A 147 -13.14 7.67 -1.14
C GLU A 147 -12.89 9.08 -1.65
N LYS A 148 -11.72 9.62 -1.30
CA LYS A 148 -11.19 10.88 -1.84
C LYS A 148 -9.89 10.59 -2.57
N THR A 149 -9.73 11.11 -3.79
CA THR A 149 -8.52 10.95 -4.59
C THR A 149 -7.81 12.28 -4.75
N TYR A 150 -6.56 12.36 -4.34
CA TYR A 150 -5.72 13.55 -4.48
C TYR A 150 -4.65 13.30 -5.55
N ILE A 151 -4.49 14.23 -6.47
CA ILE A 151 -3.47 14.21 -7.53
C ILE A 151 -2.48 15.32 -7.24
N ILE A 152 -1.31 14.99 -6.71
CA ILE A 152 -0.36 15.96 -6.17
C ILE A 152 0.97 15.90 -6.93
N PRO A 153 1.40 17.00 -7.57
CA PRO A 153 2.75 17.07 -8.15
C PRO A 153 3.82 16.79 -7.10
N SER A 154 4.80 15.96 -7.43
CA SER A 154 5.83 15.53 -6.46
C SER A 154 6.65 16.69 -5.90
N VAL A 155 6.81 17.75 -6.65
CA VAL A 155 7.49 18.99 -6.20
C VAL A 155 6.85 19.59 -4.95
N VAL A 156 5.55 19.43 -4.75
CA VAL A 156 4.82 19.90 -3.56
C VAL A 156 5.23 19.14 -2.30
N MET A 157 5.71 17.90 -2.48
CA MET A 157 6.16 17.00 -1.43
C MET A 157 7.67 17.04 -1.20
N SER A 158 8.39 17.88 -1.93
CA SER A 158 9.85 18.02 -1.80
C SER A 158 10.25 18.28 -0.34
N GLY A 159 11.27 17.55 0.13
CA GLY A 159 11.79 17.66 1.50
C GLY A 159 10.98 16.92 2.57
N LYS A 160 9.84 16.32 2.23
CA LYS A 160 9.01 15.54 3.16
C LYS A 160 9.30 14.04 3.03
N CYS A 161 9.35 13.34 4.16
CA CYS A 161 9.37 11.87 4.20
C CYS A 161 7.98 11.29 4.50
N GLN A 162 7.10 12.10 5.06
CA GLN A 162 5.73 11.74 5.43
C GLN A 162 4.86 12.99 5.40
N PHE A 163 3.58 12.80 5.14
CA PHE A 163 2.57 13.86 5.28
C PHE A 163 1.23 13.26 5.71
N SER A 164 0.32 14.13 6.15
CA SER A 164 -1.03 13.72 6.56
C SER A 164 -2.08 14.63 5.92
N ILE A 165 -3.22 14.01 5.56
CA ILE A 165 -4.40 14.68 5.00
C ILE A 165 -5.50 14.58 6.06
N GLY A 166 -6.12 15.72 6.40
CA GLY A 166 -7.27 15.74 7.30
C GLY A 166 -8.50 15.12 6.63
N THR A 167 -9.34 14.43 7.41
CA THR A 167 -10.56 13.82 6.87
C THR A 167 -11.61 14.85 6.48
N GLU A 168 -11.69 15.98 7.19
CA GLU A 168 -12.65 17.05 6.92
C GLU A 168 -12.07 18.12 6.01
N THR A 169 -10.94 18.71 6.40
CA THR A 169 -10.25 19.76 5.62
C THR A 169 -8.75 19.52 5.59
N SER A 170 -8.12 19.92 4.49
CA SER A 170 -6.68 19.81 4.30
C SER A 170 -6.14 20.93 3.40
N ILE A 171 -4.88 21.31 3.64
CA ILE A 171 -4.14 22.19 2.72
C ILE A 171 -3.98 21.58 1.32
N TYR A 172 -4.21 20.28 1.20
CA TYR A 172 -4.14 19.51 -0.04
C TYR A 172 -5.47 19.47 -0.81
N ASP A 173 -6.58 20.02 -0.28
CA ASP A 173 -7.91 19.96 -0.92
C ASP A 173 -7.94 20.58 -2.31
N LYS A 174 -7.03 21.51 -2.60
CA LYS A 174 -6.83 22.07 -3.95
C LYS A 174 -6.35 21.04 -4.99
N TYR A 175 -5.94 19.86 -4.56
CA TYR A 175 -5.52 18.72 -5.41
C TYR A 175 -6.57 17.61 -5.45
N LEU A 176 -7.71 17.80 -4.79
CA LEU A 176 -8.79 16.80 -4.77
C LEU A 176 -9.39 16.66 -6.18
N ASN A 177 -9.40 15.42 -6.67
CA ASN A 177 -9.92 15.05 -7.99
C ASN A 177 -9.33 15.85 -9.18
N ARG A 178 -8.10 16.38 -9.07
CA ARG A 178 -7.43 17.15 -10.10
C ARG A 178 -6.75 16.27 -11.15
N TRP A 179 -7.54 15.43 -11.82
CA TRP A 179 -7.08 14.54 -12.89
C TRP A 179 -6.47 15.28 -14.08
N ASP A 180 -6.85 16.54 -14.28
CA ASP A 180 -6.25 17.48 -15.26
C ASP A 180 -4.73 17.60 -15.10
N ILE A 181 -4.20 17.54 -13.88
CA ILE A 181 -2.76 17.58 -13.63
C ILE A 181 -2.03 16.45 -14.36
N ILE A 182 -2.60 15.25 -14.39
CA ILE A 182 -1.99 14.11 -15.12
C ILE A 182 -1.96 14.42 -16.62
N SER A 183 -3.06 14.93 -17.18
CA SER A 183 -3.14 15.31 -18.60
C SER A 183 -2.12 16.37 -18.95
N ASP A 184 -1.93 17.38 -18.09
CA ASP A 184 -0.96 18.46 -18.28
C ASP A 184 0.48 17.92 -18.31
N TYR A 185 0.82 17.02 -17.39
CA TYR A 185 2.15 16.37 -17.38
C TYR A 185 2.39 15.51 -18.63
N VAL A 186 1.40 14.71 -19.05
CA VAL A 186 1.50 13.90 -20.27
C VAL A 186 1.67 14.78 -21.49
N ASN A 187 0.90 15.86 -21.61
CA ASN A 187 1.00 16.81 -22.73
C ASN A 187 2.36 17.52 -22.73
N PHE A 188 2.84 17.96 -21.57
CA PHE A 188 4.15 18.56 -21.45
C PHE A 188 5.26 17.61 -21.91
N MET A 189 5.24 16.36 -21.46
CA MET A 189 6.24 15.37 -21.88
C MET A 189 6.21 15.08 -23.37
N LYS A 190 5.05 15.11 -24.03
CA LYS A 190 4.94 14.93 -25.50
C LYS A 190 5.59 16.07 -26.29
N VAL A 191 5.67 17.26 -25.71
CA VAL A 191 6.29 18.44 -26.37
C VAL A 191 7.81 18.47 -26.15
N CYS A 192 8.30 17.84 -25.08
CA CYS A 192 9.72 17.82 -24.72
C CYS A 192 10.52 16.68 -25.37
N VAL A 193 9.86 15.76 -26.09
CA VAL A 193 10.45 14.64 -26.83
C VAL A 193 10.33 14.89 -28.33
#